data_0166ebc09b3f7e29220e603fcfd3ad88
#
_entry.id   0166ebc09b3f7e29220e603fcfd3ad88
#
_cell.length_a   1.000
_cell.length_b   1.000
_cell.length_c   1.000
_cell.angle_alpha   90.00
_cell.angle_beta   90.00
_cell.angle_gamma   90.00
#
_symmetry.space_group_name_H-M   'P 1'
#
loop_
_entity.id
_entity.type
_entity.pdbx_description
1 polymer ?
#
loop_
_entity_poly.entity_id
_entity_poly.type
_entity_poly.pdbx_seq_one_letter_code
_entity_poly.pdbx_strand_id
1 'polypeptide(L)'
;MTVQGNIVDIKNKRIFKGEVVIENGKISAIREVNHTEENYILPGFIDAHIHIESSMLVPSEFAKIAVVHGTVAAVSDPHEIANVLGVKGVDFMIENGKKVPLKFNFGAPSCVPATSFESAGAIIDADDIKLMMENPDIKYLAEMMNYPGVLFDDAEVLKKIQHAKNNNKPIDGHAPGLRGDDVTKYITAGISTDHECFTYDEALEKLQKGMKVLIREGSAAKNFEALIALLPQHFENMMFCSDDKHPDDLLLGHINQLCERAVAKGVDVFKVLQAACVNPVKHYNLEVGLLQKGDAADFILVDNLKEFNVL
;
A
#
# COMPACT_ATOMS: atom_id res chain seq x y z
N MET A 1 -1.56 25.88 -13.47
CA MET A 1 -0.37 25.91 -12.59
C MET A 1 0.75 25.19 -13.28
N THR A 2 2.00 25.66 -13.13
CA THR A 2 3.18 24.99 -13.70
C THR A 2 4.20 24.79 -12.59
N VAL A 3 4.82 23.63 -12.55
CA VAL A 3 5.87 23.27 -11.57
C VAL A 3 7.11 22.85 -12.38
N GLN A 4 8.29 23.34 -12.02
CA GLN A 4 9.56 23.04 -12.68
C GLN A 4 10.49 22.27 -11.75
N GLY A 5 11.28 21.36 -12.32
CA GLY A 5 12.24 20.55 -11.57
C GLY A 5 12.86 19.44 -12.44
N ASN A 6 13.69 18.62 -11.82
CA ASN A 6 14.22 17.42 -12.45
C ASN A 6 13.14 16.31 -12.38
N ILE A 7 12.50 16.02 -13.52
CA ILE A 7 11.40 15.07 -13.59
C ILE A 7 11.95 13.65 -13.56
N VAL A 8 11.49 12.86 -12.61
CA VAL A 8 11.84 11.43 -12.46
C VAL A 8 10.81 10.57 -13.20
N ASP A 9 11.15 10.22 -14.42
CA ASP A 9 10.32 9.32 -15.26
C ASP A 9 10.64 7.86 -14.93
N ILE A 10 9.92 7.28 -13.98
CA ILE A 10 10.13 5.91 -13.51
C ILE A 10 9.91 4.90 -14.65
N LYS A 11 8.91 5.15 -15.50
CA LYS A 11 8.56 4.26 -16.61
C LYS A 11 9.70 4.09 -17.62
N ASN A 12 10.38 5.19 -17.95
CA ASN A 12 11.47 5.19 -18.93
C ASN A 12 12.86 5.20 -18.27
N LYS A 13 12.93 5.14 -16.93
CA LYS A 13 14.16 5.14 -16.12
C LYS A 13 15.10 6.29 -16.50
N ARG A 14 14.57 7.49 -16.59
CA ARG A 14 15.34 8.70 -16.91
C ARG A 14 14.97 9.87 -16.00
N ILE A 15 15.93 10.78 -15.83
CA ILE A 15 15.73 12.04 -15.15
C ILE A 15 16.08 13.16 -16.15
N PHE A 16 15.21 14.14 -16.26
CA PHE A 16 15.41 15.24 -17.17
C PHE A 16 14.84 16.55 -16.59
N LYS A 17 15.42 17.67 -16.98
CA LYS A 17 14.92 18.99 -16.62
C LYS A 17 13.61 19.27 -17.33
N GLY A 18 12.57 19.56 -16.58
CA GLY A 18 11.25 19.70 -17.17
C GLY A 18 10.28 20.56 -16.38
N GLU A 19 9.14 20.79 -17.00
CA GLU A 19 7.99 21.43 -16.38
C GLU A 19 6.76 20.53 -16.47
N VAL A 20 5.97 20.49 -15.40
CA VAL A 20 4.68 19.84 -15.31
C VAL A 20 3.59 20.89 -15.32
N VAL A 21 2.74 20.87 -16.33
CA VAL A 21 1.59 21.78 -16.44
C VAL A 21 0.34 21.09 -15.91
N ILE A 22 -0.35 21.73 -14.97
CA ILE A 22 -1.52 21.20 -14.28
C ILE A 22 -2.74 22.05 -14.62
N GLU A 23 -3.80 21.41 -15.06
CA GLU A 23 -5.10 22.00 -15.36
C GLU A 23 -6.21 21.13 -14.75
N ASN A 24 -7.11 21.72 -13.97
CA ASN A 24 -8.22 21.04 -13.32
C ASN A 24 -7.79 19.80 -12.52
N GLY A 25 -6.68 19.87 -11.79
CA GLY A 25 -6.15 18.79 -10.96
C GLY A 25 -5.50 17.63 -11.74
N LYS A 26 -5.33 17.78 -13.07
CA LYS A 26 -4.68 16.79 -13.94
C LYS A 26 -3.45 17.35 -14.61
N ILE A 27 -2.51 16.49 -14.94
CA ILE A 27 -1.32 16.83 -15.72
C ILE A 27 -1.72 16.99 -17.19
N SER A 28 -1.75 18.23 -17.68
CA SER A 28 -2.09 18.53 -19.08
C SER A 28 -0.90 18.37 -20.02
N ALA A 29 0.32 18.67 -19.53
CA ALA A 29 1.55 18.49 -20.28
C ALA A 29 2.76 18.27 -19.36
N ILE A 30 3.75 17.54 -19.88
CA ILE A 30 5.10 17.45 -19.34
C ILE A 30 6.04 17.85 -20.49
N ARG A 31 6.92 18.82 -20.27
CA ARG A 31 7.81 19.37 -21.30
C ARG A 31 9.24 19.40 -20.80
N GLU A 32 10.19 19.05 -21.66
CA GLU A 32 11.61 19.23 -21.37
C GLU A 32 11.99 20.70 -21.52
N VAL A 33 12.84 21.18 -20.60
CA VAL A 33 13.33 22.58 -20.57
C VAL A 33 14.85 22.61 -20.39
N ASN A 34 15.48 23.75 -20.75
CA ASN A 34 16.94 23.85 -20.64
C ASN A 34 17.41 24.16 -19.21
N HIS A 35 16.59 24.86 -18.43
CA HIS A 35 16.89 25.29 -17.07
C HIS A 35 15.72 24.97 -16.16
N THR A 36 16.00 24.60 -14.91
CA THR A 36 15.00 24.32 -13.89
C THR A 36 15.56 24.51 -12.49
N GLU A 37 14.70 24.43 -11.48
CA GLU A 37 15.07 24.32 -10.07
C GLU A 37 15.87 23.03 -9.81
N GLU A 38 16.67 23.02 -8.75
CA GLU A 38 17.50 21.85 -8.40
C GLU A 38 16.72 20.71 -7.72
N ASN A 39 15.42 20.91 -7.44
CA ASN A 39 14.54 19.90 -6.87
C ASN A 39 14.20 18.80 -7.88
N TYR A 40 13.59 17.71 -7.35
CA TYR A 40 13.11 16.60 -8.15
C TYR A 40 11.59 16.49 -8.04
N ILE A 41 10.95 16.18 -9.16
CA ILE A 41 9.51 15.93 -9.26
C ILE A 41 9.33 14.43 -9.52
N LEU A 42 8.60 13.73 -8.63
CA LEU A 42 8.36 12.30 -8.74
C LEU A 42 6.91 11.97 -8.31
N PRO A 43 6.34 10.82 -8.75
CA PRO A 43 5.06 10.37 -8.23
C PRO A 43 5.07 10.31 -6.71
N GLY A 44 3.96 10.65 -6.07
CA GLY A 44 3.86 10.56 -4.62
C GLY A 44 3.98 9.13 -4.11
N PHE A 45 4.43 8.98 -2.88
CA PHE A 45 4.57 7.68 -2.22
C PHE A 45 3.21 7.10 -1.84
N ILE A 46 3.12 5.78 -1.85
CA ILE A 46 1.92 5.04 -1.46
C ILE A 46 2.29 4.07 -0.35
N ASP A 47 1.56 4.13 0.75
CA ASP A 47 1.61 3.08 1.75
C ASP A 47 0.73 1.91 1.29
N ALA A 48 1.36 0.77 1.01
CA ALA A 48 0.68 -0.36 0.38
C ALA A 48 -0.11 -1.24 1.37
N HIS A 49 0.05 -1.02 2.68
CA HIS A 49 -0.74 -1.67 3.73
C HIS A 49 -0.57 -0.95 5.06
N ILE A 50 -1.67 -0.48 5.63
CA ILE A 50 -1.68 0.23 6.93
C ILE A 50 -3.00 0.01 7.69
N HIS A 51 -2.88 -0.09 9.02
CA HIS A 51 -3.97 0.08 9.96
C HIS A 51 -3.92 1.51 10.51
N ILE A 52 -4.78 2.40 9.98
CA ILE A 52 -4.78 3.82 10.38
C ILE A 52 -5.05 3.95 11.88
N GLU A 53 -5.85 3.05 12.43
CA GLU A 53 -6.23 3.00 13.84
C GLU A 53 -5.01 2.89 14.77
N SER A 54 -3.97 2.18 14.36
CA SER A 54 -2.71 2.06 15.12
C SER A 54 -1.98 3.40 15.29
N SER A 55 -2.26 4.38 14.43
CA SER A 55 -1.78 5.75 14.59
C SER A 55 -2.56 6.54 15.65
N MET A 56 -3.62 5.96 16.25
CA MET A 56 -4.54 6.60 17.19
C MET A 56 -5.27 7.81 16.57
N LEU A 57 -5.32 7.90 15.26
CA LEU A 57 -5.92 8.99 14.49
C LEU A 57 -7.05 8.47 13.61
N VAL A 58 -7.97 9.36 13.27
CA VAL A 58 -8.91 9.10 12.17
C VAL A 58 -8.27 9.46 10.84
N PRO A 59 -8.76 8.95 9.69
CA PRO A 59 -8.13 9.18 8.38
C PRO A 59 -7.84 10.65 8.06
N SER A 60 -8.76 11.57 8.37
CA SER A 60 -8.57 13.00 8.09
C SER A 60 -7.43 13.64 8.91
N GLU A 61 -7.14 13.14 10.10
CA GLU A 61 -6.02 13.62 10.92
C GLU A 61 -4.71 12.91 10.55
N PHE A 62 -4.77 11.60 10.26
CA PHE A 62 -3.64 10.85 9.72
C PHE A 62 -3.08 11.51 8.45
N ALA A 63 -3.97 11.93 7.53
CA ALA A 63 -3.58 12.59 6.30
C ALA A 63 -2.68 13.81 6.51
N LYS A 64 -2.94 14.62 7.55
CA LYS A 64 -2.16 15.83 7.84
C LYS A 64 -0.69 15.52 8.17
N ILE A 65 -0.44 14.36 8.77
CA ILE A 65 0.91 13.93 9.13
C ILE A 65 1.55 13.18 7.96
N ALA A 66 0.82 12.31 7.28
CA ALA A 66 1.36 11.50 6.20
C ALA A 66 1.77 12.30 4.96
N VAL A 67 1.02 13.37 4.61
CA VAL A 67 1.31 14.16 3.39
C VAL A 67 2.61 14.93 3.48
N VAL A 68 3.06 15.34 4.66
CA VAL A 68 4.34 16.07 4.82
C VAL A 68 5.55 15.17 4.55
N HIS A 69 5.34 13.86 4.55
CA HIS A 69 6.34 12.85 4.18
C HIS A 69 6.19 12.37 2.72
N GLY A 70 5.35 13.06 1.93
CA GLY A 70 5.14 12.76 0.51
C GLY A 70 4.19 11.59 0.22
N THR A 71 3.47 11.09 1.20
CA THR A 71 2.44 10.06 0.98
C THR A 71 1.19 10.70 0.38
N VAL A 72 0.77 10.23 -0.80
CA VAL A 72 -0.41 10.72 -1.53
C VAL A 72 -1.58 9.74 -1.46
N ALA A 73 -1.30 8.49 -1.15
CA ALA A 73 -2.32 7.46 -1.00
C ALA A 73 -1.91 6.40 0.03
N ALA A 74 -2.92 5.76 0.62
CA ALA A 74 -2.77 4.63 1.53
C ALA A 74 -3.78 3.52 1.17
N VAL A 75 -3.33 2.27 1.28
CA VAL A 75 -4.15 1.05 1.19
C VAL A 75 -4.39 0.60 2.62
N SER A 76 -5.60 0.77 3.12
CA SER A 76 -5.90 0.61 4.55
C SER A 76 -6.84 -0.55 4.80
N ASP A 77 -6.46 -1.40 5.76
CA ASP A 77 -7.35 -2.41 6.35
C ASP A 77 -7.91 -1.87 7.68
N PRO A 78 -9.19 -1.53 7.75
CA PRO A 78 -9.81 -0.97 8.95
C PRO A 78 -10.38 -2.07 9.87
N HIS A 79 -9.64 -3.17 10.10
CA HIS A 79 -10.17 -4.30 10.85
C HIS A 79 -10.26 -4.03 12.36
N GLU A 80 -9.44 -3.14 12.93
CA GLU A 80 -9.50 -2.82 14.35
C GLU A 80 -10.82 -2.12 14.70
N ILE A 81 -11.21 -1.09 13.94
CA ILE A 81 -12.51 -0.46 14.16
C ILE A 81 -13.65 -1.41 13.81
N ALA A 82 -13.46 -2.28 12.82
CA ALA A 82 -14.44 -3.29 12.46
C ALA A 82 -14.66 -4.32 13.57
N ASN A 83 -13.63 -4.69 14.34
CA ASN A 83 -13.76 -5.53 15.54
C ASN A 83 -14.61 -4.90 16.63
N VAL A 84 -14.77 -3.58 16.63
CA VAL A 84 -15.57 -2.84 17.62
C VAL A 84 -16.97 -2.53 17.08
N LEU A 85 -17.09 -2.05 15.84
CA LEU A 85 -18.31 -1.49 15.26
C LEU A 85 -18.83 -2.21 14.02
N GLY A 86 -18.15 -3.26 13.55
CA GLY A 86 -18.49 -3.99 12.33
C GLY A 86 -18.41 -3.12 11.08
N VAL A 87 -19.29 -3.39 10.12
CA VAL A 87 -19.37 -2.64 8.86
C VAL A 87 -19.50 -1.13 9.05
N LYS A 88 -20.23 -0.69 10.11
CA LYS A 88 -20.38 0.73 10.43
C LYS A 88 -19.06 1.42 10.78
N GLY A 89 -18.11 0.68 11.37
CA GLY A 89 -16.76 1.18 11.62
C GLY A 89 -16.01 1.44 10.33
N VAL A 90 -16.12 0.51 9.38
CA VAL A 90 -15.52 0.65 8.04
C VAL A 90 -16.14 1.83 7.29
N ASP A 91 -17.47 1.96 7.30
CA ASP A 91 -18.16 3.09 6.68
C ASP A 91 -17.71 4.42 7.26
N PHE A 92 -17.52 4.49 8.59
CA PHE A 92 -16.99 5.69 9.25
C PHE A 92 -15.59 6.05 8.74
N MET A 93 -14.69 5.07 8.57
CA MET A 93 -13.33 5.31 8.06
C MET A 93 -13.38 5.83 6.62
N ILE A 94 -14.21 5.24 5.76
CA ILE A 94 -14.41 5.68 4.38
C ILE A 94 -14.92 7.13 4.34
N GLU A 95 -15.99 7.44 5.06
CA GLU A 95 -16.60 8.78 5.06
C GLU A 95 -15.67 9.84 5.70
N ASN A 96 -14.87 9.45 6.68
CA ASN A 96 -13.88 10.34 7.25
C ASN A 96 -12.73 10.61 6.28
N GLY A 97 -12.25 9.59 5.56
CA GLY A 97 -11.20 9.70 4.55
C GLY A 97 -11.56 10.62 3.38
N LYS A 98 -12.85 10.67 2.99
CA LYS A 98 -13.35 11.56 1.91
C LYS A 98 -13.25 13.06 2.24
N LYS A 99 -12.97 13.43 3.49
CA LYS A 99 -12.87 14.84 3.91
C LYS A 99 -11.55 15.52 3.56
N VAL A 100 -10.58 14.75 3.09
CA VAL A 100 -9.21 15.23 2.80
C VAL A 100 -8.74 14.74 1.43
N PRO A 101 -7.76 15.44 0.81
CA PRO A 101 -7.28 15.07 -0.52
C PRO A 101 -6.39 13.82 -0.57
N LEU A 102 -5.82 13.34 0.56
CA LEU A 102 -5.07 12.09 0.58
C LEU A 102 -6.01 10.95 0.17
N LYS A 103 -5.56 10.11 -0.75
CA LYS A 103 -6.39 9.04 -1.33
C LYS A 103 -6.34 7.79 -0.48
N PHE A 104 -7.39 7.58 0.31
CA PHE A 104 -7.57 6.35 1.06
C PHE A 104 -8.24 5.28 0.21
N ASN A 105 -7.67 4.08 0.22
CA ASN A 105 -8.16 2.91 -0.50
C ASN A 105 -8.44 1.81 0.54
N PHE A 106 -9.68 1.73 1.00
CA PHE A 106 -10.06 0.81 2.06
C PHE A 106 -10.34 -0.60 1.53
N GLY A 107 -9.91 -1.60 2.31
CA GLY A 107 -10.28 -2.99 2.15
C GLY A 107 -11.53 -3.37 2.95
N ALA A 108 -12.17 -4.47 2.58
CA ALA A 108 -13.14 -5.13 3.42
C ALA A 108 -12.39 -6.06 4.38
N PRO A 109 -12.47 -5.88 5.71
CA PRO A 109 -11.82 -6.74 6.68
C PRO A 109 -12.25 -8.20 6.53
N SER A 110 -11.33 -9.08 6.20
CA SER A 110 -11.63 -10.49 5.93
C SER A 110 -11.91 -11.30 7.18
N CYS A 111 -11.29 -10.90 8.30
CA CYS A 111 -11.25 -11.66 9.55
C CYS A 111 -11.69 -10.78 10.74
N VAL A 112 -13.00 -10.73 11.00
CA VAL A 112 -13.59 -10.00 12.14
C VAL A 112 -14.60 -10.93 12.83
N PRO A 113 -14.25 -11.47 14.00
CA PRO A 113 -12.93 -11.47 14.64
C PRO A 113 -11.89 -12.29 13.85
N ALA A 114 -10.61 -12.15 14.21
CA ALA A 114 -9.52 -12.86 13.54
C ALA A 114 -9.65 -14.39 13.68
N THR A 115 -10.17 -14.87 14.80
CA THR A 115 -10.44 -16.28 15.05
C THR A 115 -11.84 -16.51 15.64
N SER A 116 -12.39 -17.71 15.46
CA SER A 116 -13.75 -18.05 15.92
C SER A 116 -13.89 -18.14 17.45
N PHE A 117 -12.80 -18.14 18.20
CA PHE A 117 -12.79 -18.20 19.67
C PHE A 117 -12.45 -16.86 20.34
N GLU A 118 -12.25 -15.81 19.58
CA GLU A 118 -12.10 -14.45 20.10
C GLU A 118 -13.45 -13.81 20.38
N SER A 119 -13.47 -12.92 21.38
CA SER A 119 -14.59 -12.02 21.64
C SER A 119 -14.36 -10.69 20.94
N ALA A 120 -15.27 -10.31 20.08
CA ALA A 120 -15.25 -9.00 19.39
C ALA A 120 -16.56 -8.24 19.63
N GLY A 121 -16.57 -6.94 19.39
CA GLY A 121 -17.76 -6.12 19.43
C GLY A 121 -18.71 -6.35 18.25
N ALA A 122 -18.18 -6.92 17.15
CA ALA A 122 -18.94 -7.25 15.95
C ALA A 122 -18.36 -8.47 15.24
N ILE A 123 -19.12 -9.01 14.29
CA ILE A 123 -18.73 -10.08 13.38
C ILE A 123 -18.98 -9.55 11.95
N ILE A 124 -18.06 -9.83 11.04
CA ILE A 124 -18.24 -9.62 9.59
C ILE A 124 -18.22 -11.00 8.93
N ASP A 125 -19.37 -11.46 8.47
CA ASP A 125 -19.53 -12.74 7.79
C ASP A 125 -19.40 -12.64 6.26
N ALA A 126 -19.62 -13.75 5.55
CA ALA A 126 -19.49 -13.77 4.09
C ALA A 126 -20.60 -12.96 3.39
N ASP A 127 -21.76 -12.83 3.98
CA ASP A 127 -22.84 -12.01 3.40
C ASP A 127 -22.54 -10.52 3.55
N ASP A 128 -21.94 -10.09 4.67
CA ASP A 128 -21.41 -8.74 4.86
C ASP A 128 -20.29 -8.45 3.83
N ILE A 129 -19.34 -9.37 3.67
CA ILE A 129 -18.26 -9.24 2.68
C ILE A 129 -18.82 -9.14 1.27
N LYS A 130 -19.86 -9.89 0.93
CA LYS A 130 -20.52 -9.79 -0.37
C LYS A 130 -20.99 -8.36 -0.63
N LEU A 131 -21.71 -7.76 0.31
CA LEU A 131 -22.21 -6.39 0.19
C LEU A 131 -21.06 -5.36 0.13
N MET A 132 -20.03 -5.55 0.95
CA MET A 132 -18.86 -4.68 0.93
C MET A 132 -18.09 -4.79 -0.40
N MET A 133 -17.96 -5.98 -0.99
CA MET A 133 -17.31 -6.14 -2.29
C MET A 133 -18.07 -5.45 -3.44
N GLU A 134 -19.37 -5.26 -3.33
CA GLU A 134 -20.18 -4.51 -4.30
C GLU A 134 -20.01 -2.98 -4.15
N ASN A 135 -19.49 -2.51 -3.01
CA ASN A 135 -19.23 -1.08 -2.75
C ASN A 135 -17.98 -0.61 -3.55
N PRO A 136 -18.09 0.46 -4.38
CA PRO A 136 -16.96 0.98 -5.15
C PRO A 136 -15.86 1.63 -4.29
N ASP A 137 -16.17 2.03 -3.06
CA ASP A 137 -15.19 2.61 -2.13
C ASP A 137 -14.30 1.53 -1.49
N ILE A 138 -14.73 0.27 -1.50
CA ILE A 138 -13.91 -0.88 -1.09
C ILE A 138 -13.09 -1.35 -2.29
N LYS A 139 -11.77 -1.39 -2.15
CA LYS A 139 -10.85 -1.68 -3.25
C LYS A 139 -10.35 -3.13 -3.28
N TYR A 140 -10.33 -3.82 -2.15
CA TYR A 140 -9.78 -5.17 -2.03
C TYR A 140 -10.39 -5.92 -0.83
N LEU A 141 -10.17 -7.22 -0.75
CA LEU A 141 -10.40 -7.99 0.47
C LEU A 141 -9.13 -7.90 1.31
N ALA A 142 -9.25 -7.31 2.49
CA ALA A 142 -8.13 -7.04 3.36
C ALA A 142 -7.53 -8.34 3.93
N GLU A 143 -6.41 -8.23 4.58
CA GLU A 143 -5.51 -9.32 4.93
C GLU A 143 -6.22 -10.60 5.46
N MET A 144 -5.95 -11.70 4.80
CA MET A 144 -6.51 -13.01 5.14
C MET A 144 -5.70 -13.66 6.27
N MET A 145 -5.88 -13.17 7.51
CA MET A 145 -5.21 -13.70 8.70
C MET A 145 -5.59 -15.14 9.00
N ASN A 146 -6.82 -15.55 8.66
CA ASN A 146 -7.26 -16.93 8.84
C ASN A 146 -6.72 -17.85 7.73
N TYR A 147 -5.38 -17.88 7.55
CA TYR A 147 -4.76 -18.80 6.62
C TYR A 147 -5.02 -20.29 6.98
N PRO A 148 -5.17 -20.71 8.26
CA PRO A 148 -5.62 -22.07 8.55
C PRO A 148 -6.97 -22.39 7.93
N GLY A 149 -7.93 -21.45 7.97
CA GLY A 149 -9.22 -21.62 7.31
C GLY A 149 -9.09 -21.83 5.80
N VAL A 150 -8.15 -21.16 5.14
CA VAL A 150 -7.83 -21.40 3.73
C VAL A 150 -7.24 -22.79 3.52
N LEU A 151 -6.30 -23.21 4.38
CA LEU A 151 -5.62 -24.49 4.27
C LEU A 151 -6.53 -25.70 4.56
N PHE A 152 -7.52 -25.53 5.40
CA PHE A 152 -8.47 -26.61 5.78
C PHE A 152 -9.84 -26.45 5.11
N ASP A 153 -9.94 -25.62 4.07
CA ASP A 153 -11.11 -25.42 3.23
C ASP A 153 -12.36 -24.97 4.02
N ASP A 154 -12.18 -24.06 4.99
CA ASP A 154 -13.28 -23.47 5.73
C ASP A 154 -14.27 -22.78 4.79
N ALA A 155 -15.53 -23.20 4.85
CA ALA A 155 -16.55 -22.77 3.89
C ALA A 155 -16.83 -21.26 3.97
N GLU A 156 -16.77 -20.66 5.16
CA GLU A 156 -16.99 -19.24 5.37
C GLU A 156 -15.84 -18.40 4.79
N VAL A 157 -14.60 -18.82 5.05
CA VAL A 157 -13.40 -18.19 4.50
C VAL A 157 -13.40 -18.24 2.97
N LEU A 158 -13.69 -19.42 2.41
CA LEU A 158 -13.71 -19.61 0.95
C LEU A 158 -14.82 -18.80 0.26
N LYS A 159 -15.99 -18.60 0.91
CA LYS A 159 -17.04 -17.71 0.39
C LYS A 159 -16.57 -16.26 0.34
N LYS A 160 -15.91 -15.75 1.39
CA LYS A 160 -15.35 -14.38 1.41
C LYS A 160 -14.36 -14.18 0.25
N ILE A 161 -13.43 -15.11 0.07
CA ILE A 161 -12.49 -15.12 -1.06
C ILE A 161 -13.23 -15.11 -2.40
N GLN A 162 -14.27 -15.93 -2.54
CA GLN A 162 -15.06 -16.02 -3.79
C GLN A 162 -15.78 -14.69 -4.10
N HIS A 163 -16.29 -13.98 -3.08
CA HIS A 163 -16.91 -12.67 -3.29
C HIS A 163 -15.91 -11.63 -3.80
N ALA A 164 -14.68 -11.61 -3.30
CA ALA A 164 -13.63 -10.73 -3.82
C ALA A 164 -13.30 -11.06 -5.30
N LYS A 165 -13.14 -12.35 -5.62
CA LYS A 165 -12.89 -12.83 -7.00
C LYS A 165 -14.02 -12.44 -7.96
N ASN A 166 -15.28 -12.60 -7.56
CA ASN A 166 -16.45 -12.26 -8.37
C ASN A 166 -16.50 -10.75 -8.72
N ASN A 167 -15.91 -9.91 -7.87
CA ASN A 167 -15.81 -8.47 -8.07
C ASN A 167 -14.48 -8.02 -8.68
N ASN A 168 -13.59 -8.96 -9.07
CA ASN A 168 -12.26 -8.70 -9.60
C ASN A 168 -11.41 -7.82 -8.67
N LYS A 169 -11.59 -7.96 -7.36
CA LYS A 169 -10.83 -7.23 -6.36
C LYS A 169 -9.69 -8.11 -5.82
N PRO A 170 -8.47 -7.56 -5.63
CA PRO A 170 -7.35 -8.31 -5.06
C PRO A 170 -7.66 -8.76 -3.64
N ILE A 171 -6.92 -9.76 -3.20
CA ILE A 171 -7.03 -10.34 -1.85
C ILE A 171 -5.65 -10.27 -1.23
N ASP A 172 -5.53 -9.57 -0.12
CA ASP A 172 -4.31 -9.48 0.64
C ASP A 172 -4.16 -10.63 1.63
N GLY A 173 -2.91 -10.93 1.94
CA GLY A 173 -2.54 -12.02 2.82
C GLY A 173 -1.81 -11.57 4.07
N HIS A 174 -1.86 -12.46 5.05
CA HIS A 174 -1.18 -12.38 6.34
C HIS A 174 -0.84 -13.82 6.73
N ALA A 175 0.36 -14.27 6.39
CA ALA A 175 0.71 -15.68 6.53
C ALA A 175 2.16 -15.85 7.01
N PRO A 176 2.47 -15.44 8.28
CA PRO A 176 3.81 -15.54 8.83
C PRO A 176 4.29 -17.00 8.87
N GLY A 177 5.49 -17.23 8.33
CA GLY A 177 6.12 -18.55 8.34
C GLY A 177 5.51 -19.59 7.39
N LEU A 178 4.48 -19.24 6.61
CA LEU A 178 3.83 -20.19 5.68
C LEU A 178 4.76 -20.46 4.48
N ARG A 179 5.02 -21.75 4.20
CA ARG A 179 5.95 -22.21 3.17
C ARG A 179 5.49 -23.49 2.49
N GLY A 180 6.22 -23.94 1.49
CA GLY A 180 6.02 -25.24 0.83
C GLY A 180 4.68 -25.34 0.10
N ASP A 181 4.00 -26.47 0.28
CA ASP A 181 2.71 -26.74 -0.34
C ASP A 181 1.59 -25.88 0.26
N ASP A 182 1.72 -25.51 1.53
CA ASP A 182 0.74 -24.67 2.22
C ASP A 182 0.69 -23.27 1.61
N VAL A 183 1.83 -22.63 1.36
CA VAL A 183 1.84 -21.32 0.68
C VAL A 183 1.33 -21.44 -0.76
N THR A 184 1.58 -22.59 -1.42
CA THR A 184 1.03 -22.84 -2.76
C THR A 184 -0.50 -22.93 -2.73
N LYS A 185 -1.07 -23.62 -1.73
CA LYS A 185 -2.53 -23.68 -1.54
C LYS A 185 -3.12 -22.31 -1.26
N TYR A 186 -2.47 -21.52 -0.39
CA TYR A 186 -2.87 -20.15 -0.05
C TYR A 186 -2.91 -19.23 -1.27
N ILE A 187 -1.86 -19.24 -2.10
CA ILE A 187 -1.80 -18.48 -3.36
C ILE A 187 -2.87 -18.97 -4.35
N THR A 188 -3.06 -20.29 -4.48
CA THR A 188 -4.05 -20.87 -5.39
C THR A 188 -5.47 -20.49 -5.01
N ALA A 189 -5.75 -20.29 -3.72
CA ALA A 189 -7.02 -19.77 -3.24
C ALA A 189 -7.27 -18.32 -3.73
N GLY A 190 -6.24 -17.59 -4.18
CA GLY A 190 -6.35 -16.25 -4.79
C GLY A 190 -5.70 -15.15 -3.98
N ILE A 191 -5.07 -15.46 -2.86
CA ILE A 191 -4.35 -14.47 -2.04
C ILE A 191 -3.07 -14.06 -2.79
N SER A 192 -2.81 -12.77 -2.88
CA SER A 192 -1.83 -12.21 -3.83
C SER A 192 -0.67 -11.47 -3.19
N THR A 193 -0.75 -11.16 -1.90
CA THR A 193 0.28 -10.41 -1.16
C THR A 193 0.61 -11.07 0.17
N ASP A 194 1.77 -10.69 0.76
CA ASP A 194 2.08 -10.96 2.16
C ASP A 194 3.08 -9.92 2.69
N HIS A 195 2.84 -9.39 3.88
CA HIS A 195 3.70 -8.43 4.57
C HIS A 195 4.35 -9.03 5.84
N GLU A 196 4.04 -10.29 6.15
CA GLU A 196 4.44 -10.98 7.37
C GLU A 196 5.72 -11.81 7.25
N CYS A 197 6.40 -11.79 6.11
CA CYS A 197 7.66 -12.51 5.95
C CYS A 197 8.74 -11.97 6.91
N PHE A 198 9.33 -12.84 7.74
CA PHE A 198 10.41 -12.47 8.67
C PHE A 198 11.81 -12.81 8.17
N THR A 199 11.92 -13.68 7.15
CA THR A 199 13.21 -14.13 6.63
C THR A 199 13.32 -13.95 5.13
N TYR A 200 14.56 -13.78 4.68
CA TYR A 200 14.89 -13.72 3.25
C TYR A 200 14.34 -14.93 2.47
N ASP A 201 14.58 -16.15 3.00
CA ASP A 201 14.21 -17.40 2.31
C ASP A 201 12.69 -17.58 2.22
N GLU A 202 11.94 -17.18 3.24
CA GLU A 202 10.49 -17.19 3.22
C GLU A 202 9.94 -16.25 2.13
N ALA A 203 10.41 -14.99 2.13
CA ALA A 203 9.99 -14.00 1.16
C ALA A 203 10.38 -14.38 -0.28
N LEU A 204 11.60 -14.90 -0.46
CA LEU A 204 12.06 -15.38 -1.77
C LEU A 204 11.17 -16.52 -2.30
N GLU A 205 10.81 -17.48 -1.46
CA GLU A 205 9.91 -18.58 -1.86
C GLU A 205 8.54 -18.06 -2.29
N LYS A 206 7.94 -17.13 -1.53
CA LYS A 206 6.65 -16.52 -1.85
C LYS A 206 6.72 -15.75 -3.18
N LEU A 207 7.78 -14.96 -3.39
CA LEU A 207 8.03 -14.26 -4.66
C LEU A 207 8.18 -15.22 -5.85
N GLN A 208 8.93 -16.31 -5.68
CA GLN A 208 9.11 -17.34 -6.73
C GLN A 208 7.81 -18.06 -7.09
N LYS A 209 6.89 -18.18 -6.14
CA LYS A 209 5.56 -18.76 -6.36
C LYS A 209 4.53 -17.74 -6.89
N GLY A 210 4.95 -16.48 -7.16
CA GLY A 210 4.13 -15.44 -7.78
C GLY A 210 3.36 -14.53 -6.82
N MET A 211 3.56 -14.67 -5.51
CA MET A 211 3.03 -13.75 -4.51
C MET A 211 3.83 -12.44 -4.50
N LYS A 212 3.19 -11.32 -4.22
CA LYS A 212 3.89 -10.06 -3.95
C LYS A 212 4.24 -9.99 -2.47
N VAL A 213 5.43 -9.45 -2.18
CA VAL A 213 5.89 -9.27 -0.80
C VAL A 213 6.01 -7.79 -0.48
N LEU A 214 5.47 -7.40 0.67
CA LEU A 214 5.57 -6.05 1.18
C LEU A 214 6.67 -5.98 2.23
N ILE A 215 7.58 -5.00 2.05
CA ILE A 215 8.57 -4.66 3.07
C ILE A 215 7.89 -3.72 4.06
N ARG A 216 7.82 -4.16 5.31
CA ARG A 216 7.08 -3.52 6.40
C ARG A 216 8.02 -2.82 7.38
N GLU A 217 7.69 -1.57 7.73
CA GLU A 217 8.33 -0.79 8.80
C GLU A 217 7.28 -0.13 9.71
N GLY A 218 6.59 -0.97 10.45
CA GLY A 218 5.67 -0.54 11.51
C GLY A 218 6.41 -0.10 12.78
N SER A 219 5.67 0.25 13.81
CA SER A 219 6.25 0.52 15.13
C SER A 219 6.55 -0.76 15.89
N ALA A 220 5.64 -1.73 15.83
CA ALA A 220 5.78 -3.01 16.51
C ALA A 220 6.59 -4.04 15.72
N ALA A 221 6.35 -4.13 14.39
CA ALA A 221 6.94 -5.16 13.56
C ALA A 221 7.66 -4.56 12.35
N LYS A 222 8.88 -5.06 12.06
CA LYS A 222 9.78 -4.54 11.05
C LYS A 222 10.49 -5.69 10.35
N ASN A 223 10.49 -5.69 9.01
CA ASN A 223 11.20 -6.72 8.23
C ASN A 223 12.12 -6.14 7.15
N PHE A 224 12.30 -4.82 7.11
CA PHE A 224 13.11 -4.15 6.10
C PHE A 224 14.53 -4.76 5.98
N GLU A 225 15.24 -4.92 7.09
CA GLU A 225 16.61 -5.41 7.08
C GLU A 225 16.71 -6.86 6.56
N ALA A 226 15.70 -7.67 6.84
CA ALA A 226 15.66 -9.06 6.35
C ALA A 226 15.35 -9.17 4.85
N LEU A 227 14.54 -8.24 4.31
CA LEU A 227 13.95 -8.40 2.98
C LEU A 227 14.54 -7.48 1.90
N ILE A 228 15.18 -6.36 2.29
CA ILE A 228 15.61 -5.34 1.32
C ILE A 228 16.60 -5.87 0.28
N ALA A 229 17.38 -6.89 0.60
CA ALA A 229 18.30 -7.53 -0.33
C ALA A 229 17.59 -8.23 -1.52
N LEU A 230 16.29 -8.52 -1.41
CA LEU A 230 15.47 -9.06 -2.50
C LEU A 230 15.04 -8.00 -3.51
N LEU A 231 14.92 -6.74 -3.08
CA LEU A 231 14.37 -5.67 -3.91
C LEU A 231 15.11 -5.47 -5.25
N PRO A 232 16.45 -5.51 -5.33
CA PRO A 232 17.15 -5.33 -6.60
C PRO A 232 16.75 -6.30 -7.72
N GLN A 233 16.32 -7.51 -7.38
CA GLN A 233 16.00 -8.57 -8.33
C GLN A 233 14.49 -8.79 -8.49
N HIS A 234 13.70 -8.46 -7.47
CA HIS A 234 12.26 -8.71 -7.40
C HIS A 234 11.41 -7.43 -7.31
N PHE A 235 11.98 -6.27 -7.64
CA PHE A 235 11.36 -4.95 -7.46
C PHE A 235 9.96 -4.83 -8.09
N GLU A 236 9.64 -5.60 -9.13
CA GLU A 236 8.32 -5.57 -9.78
C GLU A 236 7.21 -6.25 -8.94
N ASN A 237 7.61 -7.11 -8.00
CA ASN A 237 6.72 -7.86 -7.13
C ASN A 237 6.90 -7.50 -5.64
N MET A 238 7.52 -6.35 -5.36
CA MET A 238 7.68 -5.87 -3.98
C MET A 238 7.07 -4.47 -3.83
N MET A 239 6.56 -4.18 -2.65
CA MET A 239 6.00 -2.89 -2.26
C MET A 239 6.52 -2.49 -0.88
N PHE A 240 6.28 -1.24 -0.48
CA PHE A 240 6.57 -0.76 0.87
C PHE A 240 5.27 -0.51 1.63
N CYS A 241 5.27 -0.80 2.92
CA CYS A 241 4.14 -0.54 3.80
C CYS A 241 4.59 -0.19 5.22
N SER A 242 3.69 0.39 5.98
CA SER A 242 3.94 0.72 7.39
C SER A 242 3.23 -0.22 8.36
N ASP A 243 2.14 -0.86 7.98
CA ASP A 243 1.35 -1.72 8.85
C ASP A 243 0.89 -0.97 10.12
N ASP A 244 1.23 -1.42 11.32
CA ASP A 244 0.96 -0.74 12.59
C ASP A 244 1.94 0.42 12.82
N LYS A 245 1.61 1.61 12.37
CA LYS A 245 2.44 2.81 12.54
C LYS A 245 1.90 3.71 13.63
N HIS A 246 2.61 3.80 14.75
CA HIS A 246 2.26 4.67 15.87
C HIS A 246 2.49 6.15 15.53
N PRO A 247 1.80 7.09 16.22
CA PRO A 247 1.83 8.50 15.84
C PRO A 247 3.19 9.16 16.02
N ASP A 248 3.97 8.75 17.01
CA ASP A 248 5.33 9.24 17.25
C ASP A 248 6.31 8.82 16.14
N ASP A 249 6.22 7.59 15.66
CA ASP A 249 7.01 7.12 14.52
C ASP A 249 6.55 7.76 13.20
N LEU A 250 5.24 7.99 13.05
CA LEU A 250 4.69 8.65 11.86
C LEU A 250 5.13 10.12 11.76
N LEU A 251 5.31 10.81 12.87
CA LEU A 251 5.87 12.16 12.90
C LEU A 251 7.30 12.24 12.39
N LEU A 252 8.10 11.17 12.55
CA LEU A 252 9.48 11.12 12.11
C LEU A 252 9.63 10.81 10.63
N GLY A 253 8.65 10.16 10.03
CA GLY A 253 8.65 9.78 8.61
C GLY A 253 7.70 8.65 8.29
N HIS A 254 7.52 8.40 7.01
CA HIS A 254 6.62 7.38 6.49
C HIS A 254 7.33 6.55 5.39
N ILE A 255 6.72 6.34 4.23
CA ILE A 255 7.31 5.58 3.12
C ILE A 255 8.61 6.21 2.59
N ASN A 256 8.78 7.52 2.71
CA ASN A 256 10.04 8.20 2.35
C ASN A 256 11.26 7.62 3.08
N GLN A 257 11.13 7.24 4.37
CA GLN A 257 12.23 6.62 5.13
C GLN A 257 12.64 5.24 4.57
N LEU A 258 11.67 4.45 4.08
CA LEU A 258 12.00 3.17 3.44
C LEU A 258 12.74 3.41 2.12
N CYS A 259 12.34 4.43 1.37
CA CYS A 259 13.02 4.83 0.13
C CYS A 259 14.46 5.29 0.43
N GLU A 260 14.67 6.18 1.39
CA GLU A 260 15.98 6.64 1.83
C GLU A 260 16.89 5.48 2.21
N ARG A 261 16.43 4.60 3.11
CA ARG A 261 17.19 3.44 3.58
C ARG A 261 17.52 2.46 2.44
N ALA A 262 16.59 2.25 1.51
CA ALA A 262 16.81 1.38 0.36
C ALA A 262 17.91 1.92 -0.57
N VAL A 263 17.88 3.23 -0.87
CA VAL A 263 18.92 3.88 -1.68
C VAL A 263 20.26 3.87 -0.92
N ALA A 264 20.27 4.13 0.39
CA ALA A 264 21.49 4.06 1.21
C ALA A 264 22.13 2.68 1.21
N LYS A 265 21.34 1.60 1.03
CA LYS A 265 21.85 0.23 0.84
C LYS A 265 22.27 -0.08 -0.62
N GLY A 266 22.27 0.93 -1.49
CA GLY A 266 22.74 0.79 -2.87
C GLY A 266 21.69 0.24 -3.85
N VAL A 267 20.42 0.19 -3.47
CA VAL A 267 19.35 -0.17 -4.42
C VAL A 267 19.16 0.97 -5.42
N ASP A 268 19.03 0.63 -6.70
CA ASP A 268 18.75 1.60 -7.76
C ASP A 268 17.47 2.40 -7.48
N VAL A 269 17.54 3.72 -7.60
CA VAL A 269 16.43 4.62 -7.24
C VAL A 269 15.16 4.34 -8.02
N PHE A 270 15.25 3.95 -9.30
CA PHE A 270 14.06 3.64 -10.09
C PHE A 270 13.37 2.36 -9.60
N LYS A 271 14.12 1.40 -9.09
CA LYS A 271 13.56 0.18 -8.48
C LYS A 271 12.89 0.48 -7.15
N VAL A 272 13.50 1.38 -6.35
CA VAL A 272 12.91 1.86 -5.10
C VAL A 272 11.58 2.57 -5.37
N LEU A 273 11.57 3.52 -6.31
CA LEU A 273 10.36 4.26 -6.67
C LEU A 273 9.31 3.39 -7.37
N GLN A 274 9.73 2.33 -8.09
CA GLN A 274 8.80 1.34 -8.61
C GLN A 274 8.02 0.67 -7.47
N ALA A 275 8.70 0.26 -6.41
CA ALA A 275 8.07 -0.37 -5.23
C ALA A 275 7.23 0.61 -4.42
N ALA A 276 7.68 1.86 -4.27
CA ALA A 276 7.03 2.87 -3.43
C ALA A 276 5.82 3.56 -4.09
N CYS A 277 5.80 3.66 -5.43
CA CYS A 277 4.81 4.47 -6.15
C CYS A 277 4.00 3.66 -7.16
N VAL A 278 4.68 2.81 -7.97
CA VAL A 278 4.06 2.22 -9.16
C VAL A 278 3.36 0.89 -8.87
N ASN A 279 4.01 0.02 -8.10
CA ASN A 279 3.48 -1.32 -7.84
C ASN A 279 2.16 -1.30 -7.07
N PRO A 280 1.98 -0.47 -6.01
CA PRO A 280 0.69 -0.37 -5.33
C PRO A 280 -0.44 0.06 -6.27
N VAL A 281 -0.20 1.08 -7.14
CA VAL A 281 -1.18 1.54 -8.12
C VAL A 281 -1.62 0.41 -9.04
N LYS A 282 -0.65 -0.33 -9.58
CA LYS A 282 -0.92 -1.44 -10.50
C LYS A 282 -1.62 -2.61 -9.83
N HIS A 283 -1.22 -2.95 -8.60
CA HIS A 283 -1.74 -4.11 -7.90
C HIS A 283 -3.20 -3.92 -7.46
N TYR A 284 -3.48 -2.78 -6.86
CA TYR A 284 -4.82 -2.47 -6.33
C TYR A 284 -5.69 -1.68 -7.33
N ASN A 285 -5.19 -1.42 -8.55
CA ASN A 285 -5.86 -0.61 -9.56
C ASN A 285 -6.31 0.76 -9.01
N LEU A 286 -5.38 1.48 -8.38
CA LEU A 286 -5.66 2.74 -7.70
C LEU A 286 -5.80 3.91 -8.67
N GLU A 287 -6.68 4.84 -8.35
CA GLU A 287 -6.83 6.11 -9.08
C GLU A 287 -5.79 7.14 -8.61
N VAL A 288 -4.51 6.79 -8.67
CA VAL A 288 -3.37 7.64 -8.28
C VAL A 288 -2.50 7.91 -9.50
N GLY A 289 -2.14 9.18 -9.69
CA GLY A 289 -1.30 9.60 -10.80
C GLY A 289 0.15 9.13 -10.67
N LEU A 290 0.73 8.69 -11.79
CA LEU A 290 2.11 8.21 -11.89
C LEU A 290 3.01 9.19 -12.70
N LEU A 291 2.69 10.48 -12.63
CA LEU A 291 3.40 11.56 -13.30
C LEU A 291 3.44 11.38 -14.83
N GLN A 292 2.29 11.06 -15.42
CA GLN A 292 2.10 10.98 -16.87
C GLN A 292 1.05 11.99 -17.33
N LYS A 293 1.10 12.39 -18.60
CA LYS A 293 0.07 13.25 -19.18
C LYS A 293 -1.31 12.59 -19.07
N GLY A 294 -2.28 13.30 -18.53
CA GLY A 294 -3.64 12.84 -18.29
C GLY A 294 -3.90 12.33 -16.88
N ASP A 295 -2.85 12.00 -16.13
CA ASP A 295 -2.96 11.55 -14.75
C ASP A 295 -3.48 12.67 -13.83
N ALA A 296 -4.02 12.29 -12.69
CA ALA A 296 -4.18 13.18 -11.55
C ALA A 296 -2.80 13.74 -11.12
N ALA A 297 -2.77 14.97 -10.64
CA ALA A 297 -1.52 15.63 -10.24
C ALA A 297 -1.04 15.18 -8.85
N ASP A 298 -0.91 13.86 -8.65
CA ASP A 298 -0.47 13.21 -7.42
C ASP A 298 1.06 13.03 -7.43
N PHE A 299 1.79 14.12 -7.32
CA PHE A 299 3.24 14.09 -7.32
C PHE A 299 3.80 14.93 -6.16
N ILE A 300 5.05 14.71 -5.85
CA ILE A 300 5.78 15.41 -4.79
C ILE A 300 7.04 16.06 -5.34
N LEU A 301 7.51 17.07 -4.63
CA LEU A 301 8.81 17.70 -4.82
C LEU A 301 9.71 17.26 -3.67
N VAL A 302 10.93 16.84 -4.02
CA VAL A 302 11.97 16.52 -3.03
C VAL A 302 13.27 17.23 -3.36
N ASP A 303 14.07 17.50 -2.35
CA ASP A 303 15.37 18.16 -2.50
C ASP A 303 16.39 17.28 -3.23
N ASN A 304 16.38 15.97 -2.97
CA ASN A 304 17.30 15.01 -3.58
C ASN A 304 16.71 13.59 -3.60
N LEU A 305 17.34 12.68 -4.35
CA LEU A 305 16.92 11.28 -4.48
C LEU A 305 17.69 10.32 -3.56
N LYS A 306 18.31 10.82 -2.50
CA LYS A 306 18.96 10.01 -1.47
C LYS A 306 18.14 10.02 -0.19
N GLU A 307 17.79 11.19 0.29
CA GLU A 307 17.09 11.41 1.57
C GLU A 307 15.59 11.64 1.39
N PHE A 308 15.17 12.05 0.16
CA PHE A 308 13.76 12.29 -0.17
C PHE A 308 13.06 13.28 0.78
N ASN A 309 13.75 14.35 1.20
CA ASN A 309 13.12 15.40 1.99
C ASN A 309 12.09 16.13 1.12
N VAL A 310 10.84 16.09 1.55
CA VAL A 310 9.71 16.71 0.84
C VAL A 310 9.72 18.21 1.05
N LEU A 311 9.49 18.99 -0.04
CA LEU A 311 9.56 20.45 -0.10
C LEU A 311 8.17 21.10 -0.01
#